data_b50fc7ec02d124b38fdda2cd76bec169
#
_entry.id   b50fc7ec02d124b38fdda2cd76bec169
#
_cell.length_a   1.000
_cell.length_b   1.000
_cell.length_c   1.000
_cell.angle_alpha   90.00
_cell.angle_beta   90.00
_cell.angle_gamma   90.00
#
_symmetry.space_group_name_H-M   'P 1'
#
loop_
_entity.id
_entity.type
_entity.pdbx_description
1 polymer ?
#
loop_
_entity_poly.entity_id
_entity_poly.type
_entity_poly.pdbx_seq_one_letter_code
_entity_poly.pdbx_strand_id
1 'polypeptide(L)'
;MDDFAYIAKAEDRAGYKELLQKELAAHICPLCPAGLKMGHNVILKSINGWNLILNEFAYAHTKVHALIIPDAHQINLTTLSSVDMESVRLLAIWAIDHFHIKGGALTLRFGDAHYSGASVRHLHFHIITPEHDENIDDNAIVSFAIGLKEGRF
;
A
#
# COMPACT_ATOMS: atom_id res chain seq x y z
N MET A 1 -4.38 -23.02 -2.12
CA MET A 1 -5.17 -21.99 -1.39
C MET A 1 -4.47 -20.67 -1.66
N ASP A 2 -5.07 -19.85 -2.53
CA ASP A 2 -4.47 -18.58 -2.93
C ASP A 2 -4.72 -17.52 -1.84
N ASP A 3 -3.95 -17.61 -0.75
CA ASP A 3 -4.03 -16.66 0.36
C ASP A 3 -3.33 -15.35 -0.02
N PHE A 4 -3.95 -14.58 -0.93
CA PHE A 4 -3.42 -13.28 -1.33
C PHE A 4 -3.86 -12.14 -0.39
N ALA A 5 -4.68 -12.42 0.63
CA ALA A 5 -5.04 -11.44 1.65
C ALA A 5 -5.24 -12.08 3.03
N TYR A 6 -4.85 -11.35 4.07
CA TYR A 6 -5.03 -11.72 5.47
C TYR A 6 -6.08 -10.82 6.11
N ILE A 7 -7.33 -11.27 6.15
CA ILE A 7 -8.48 -10.49 6.65
C ILE A 7 -8.31 -10.09 8.11
N ALA A 8 -7.71 -10.95 8.93
CA ALA A 8 -7.44 -10.65 10.34
C ALA A 8 -6.55 -9.41 10.55
N LYS A 9 -5.83 -8.99 9.52
CA LYS A 9 -4.98 -7.79 9.53
C LYS A 9 -5.62 -6.55 8.92
N ALA A 10 -6.77 -6.69 8.30
CA ALA A 10 -7.55 -5.56 7.85
C ALA A 10 -8.12 -4.85 9.09
N GLU A 11 -7.24 -4.17 9.84
CA GLU A 11 -7.60 -3.42 11.04
C GLU A 11 -8.89 -2.63 10.85
N ASP A 12 -9.46 -2.09 11.93
CA ASP A 12 -10.73 -1.35 12.05
C ASP A 12 -10.88 -0.12 11.13
N ARG A 13 -10.44 -0.27 9.87
CA ARG A 13 -10.67 0.73 8.81
C ARG A 13 -11.98 0.40 8.14
N ALA A 14 -12.96 1.31 8.30
CA ALA A 14 -14.32 1.13 7.79
C ALA A 14 -14.34 0.68 6.33
N GLY A 15 -14.99 -0.44 6.05
CA GLY A 15 -15.16 -1.01 4.71
C GLY A 15 -13.97 -1.82 4.15
N TYR A 16 -12.78 -1.73 4.75
CA TYR A 16 -11.60 -2.43 4.23
C TYR A 16 -11.70 -3.95 4.38
N LYS A 17 -12.18 -4.40 5.53
CA LYS A 17 -12.37 -5.83 5.81
C LYS A 17 -13.40 -6.45 4.88
N GLU A 18 -14.52 -5.77 4.67
CA GLU A 18 -15.60 -6.21 3.78
C GLU A 18 -15.13 -6.28 2.33
N LEU A 19 -14.35 -5.30 1.88
CA LEU A 19 -13.76 -5.32 0.54
C LEU A 19 -12.84 -6.52 0.35
N LEU A 20 -11.90 -6.76 1.28
CA LEU A 20 -11.01 -7.92 1.23
C LEU A 20 -11.77 -9.25 1.24
N GLN A 21 -12.84 -9.38 2.04
CA GLN A 21 -13.69 -10.57 2.05
C GLN A 21 -14.35 -10.82 0.70
N LYS A 22 -14.86 -9.77 0.06
CA LYS A 22 -15.48 -9.85 -1.26
C LYS A 22 -14.47 -10.28 -2.35
N GLU A 23 -13.28 -9.73 -2.33
CA GLU A 23 -12.21 -10.04 -3.27
C GLU A 23 -11.67 -11.47 -3.09
N LEU A 24 -11.49 -11.90 -1.83
CA LEU A 24 -11.16 -13.30 -1.52
C LEU A 24 -12.23 -14.28 -1.99
N ALA A 25 -13.52 -13.97 -1.76
CA ALA A 25 -14.63 -14.81 -2.23
C ALA A 25 -14.69 -14.90 -3.77
N ALA A 26 -14.24 -13.87 -4.46
CA ALA A 26 -14.11 -13.84 -5.92
C ALA A 26 -12.81 -14.46 -6.44
N HIS A 27 -11.90 -14.89 -5.57
CA HIS A 27 -10.53 -15.35 -5.92
C HIS A 27 -9.74 -14.31 -6.71
N ILE A 28 -9.91 -13.02 -6.39
CA ILE A 28 -9.25 -11.90 -7.04
C ILE A 28 -8.27 -11.24 -6.05
N CYS A 29 -7.01 -11.10 -6.44
CA CYS A 29 -6.06 -10.33 -5.66
C CYS A 29 -6.43 -8.84 -5.72
N PRO A 30 -6.59 -8.16 -4.57
CA PRO A 30 -6.99 -6.75 -4.49
C PRO A 30 -6.10 -5.79 -5.28
N LEU A 31 -4.81 -6.09 -5.38
CA LEU A 31 -3.82 -5.21 -6.00
C LEU A 31 -3.39 -5.63 -7.41
N CYS A 32 -3.89 -6.76 -7.93
CA CYS A 32 -3.79 -7.06 -9.34
C CYS A 32 -4.73 -6.13 -10.16
N PRO A 33 -4.49 -5.94 -11.46
CA PRO A 33 -5.30 -5.03 -12.29
C PRO A 33 -6.81 -5.27 -12.20
N ALA A 34 -7.24 -6.54 -12.12
CA ALA A 34 -8.66 -6.89 -11.96
C ALA A 34 -9.21 -6.45 -10.59
N GLY A 35 -8.43 -6.61 -9.50
CA GLY A 35 -8.82 -6.18 -8.16
C GLY A 35 -8.88 -4.66 -8.05
N LEU A 36 -7.88 -3.95 -8.58
CA LEU A 36 -7.88 -2.49 -8.61
C LEU A 36 -9.11 -1.93 -9.33
N LYS A 37 -9.49 -2.56 -10.45
CA LYS A 37 -10.70 -2.19 -11.18
C LYS A 37 -11.96 -2.48 -10.38
N MET A 38 -12.03 -3.63 -9.72
CA MET A 38 -13.18 -4.01 -8.88
C MET A 38 -13.34 -3.10 -7.66
N GLY A 39 -12.22 -2.65 -7.08
CA GLY A 39 -12.17 -1.67 -5.99
C GLY A 39 -12.38 -0.22 -6.44
N HIS A 40 -12.65 0.03 -7.74
CA HIS A 40 -12.81 1.38 -8.31
C HIS A 40 -11.60 2.32 -8.09
N ASN A 41 -10.40 1.74 -7.96
CA ASN A 41 -9.19 2.53 -7.79
C ASN A 41 -8.85 3.32 -9.05
N VAL A 42 -8.47 4.59 -8.86
CA VAL A 42 -8.02 5.46 -9.95
C VAL A 42 -6.51 5.42 -10.05
N ILE A 43 -6.00 4.99 -11.20
CA ILE A 43 -4.57 5.04 -11.48
C ILE A 43 -4.21 6.48 -11.86
N LEU A 44 -3.34 7.12 -11.07
CA LEU A 44 -2.91 8.49 -11.27
C LEU A 44 -1.73 8.59 -12.24
N LYS A 45 -0.85 7.59 -12.21
CA LYS A 45 0.35 7.53 -13.06
C LYS A 45 0.78 6.08 -13.23
N SER A 46 1.29 5.74 -14.42
CA SER A 46 1.88 4.43 -14.71
C SER A 46 3.25 4.57 -15.38
N ILE A 47 4.19 3.71 -15.00
CA ILE A 47 5.53 3.60 -15.59
C ILE A 47 5.92 2.13 -15.62
N ASN A 48 6.22 1.58 -16.81
CA ASN A 48 6.74 0.21 -16.99
C ASN A 48 5.96 -0.89 -16.24
N GLY A 49 4.63 -0.84 -16.24
CA GLY A 49 3.79 -1.83 -15.55
C GLY A 49 3.71 -1.62 -14.03
N TRP A 50 4.15 -0.48 -13.52
CA TRP A 50 3.94 -0.02 -12.14
C TRP A 50 2.94 1.12 -12.13
N ASN A 51 2.01 1.09 -11.18
CA ASN A 51 0.90 2.03 -11.07
C ASN A 51 0.91 2.75 -9.73
N LEU A 52 0.65 4.04 -9.75
CA LEU A 52 0.46 4.86 -8.55
C LEU A 52 -1.02 5.17 -8.37
N ILE A 53 -1.52 4.88 -7.17
CA ILE A 53 -2.88 5.20 -6.73
C ILE A 53 -2.85 5.90 -5.36
N LEU A 54 -3.91 6.61 -5.00
CA LEU A 54 -4.14 6.97 -3.60
C LEU A 54 -4.71 5.76 -2.85
N ASN A 55 -4.26 5.56 -1.61
CA ASN A 55 -4.82 4.52 -0.76
C ASN A 55 -6.14 5.00 -0.17
N GLU A 56 -7.24 4.39 -0.58
CA GLU A 56 -8.58 4.66 -0.03
C GLU A 56 -8.65 4.39 1.48
N PHE A 57 -7.89 3.40 1.95
CA PHE A 57 -7.82 3.02 3.37
C PHE A 57 -6.53 3.54 4.00
N ALA A 58 -6.31 4.84 3.94
CA ALA A 58 -5.12 5.51 4.46
C ALA A 58 -4.94 5.25 5.97
N TYR A 59 -3.69 5.22 6.42
CA TYR A 59 -3.39 5.19 7.84
C TYR A 59 -3.83 6.50 8.51
N ALA A 60 -4.18 6.41 9.79
CA ALA A 60 -4.53 7.58 10.58
C ALA A 60 -3.41 8.63 10.54
N HIS A 61 -3.79 9.89 10.54
CA HIS A 61 -2.88 11.04 10.57
C HIS A 61 -2.00 11.22 9.33
N THR A 62 -2.35 10.58 8.19
CA THR A 62 -1.65 10.80 6.92
C THR A 62 -2.30 11.94 6.13
N LYS A 63 -1.47 12.86 5.65
CA LYS A 63 -1.85 13.85 4.64
C LYS A 63 -1.91 13.22 3.25
N VAL A 64 -0.89 12.41 2.92
CA VAL A 64 -0.83 11.62 1.70
C VAL A 64 -0.47 10.19 2.06
N HIS A 65 -1.25 9.25 1.57
CA HIS A 65 -0.94 7.84 1.59
C HIS A 65 -1.20 7.29 0.19
N ALA A 66 -0.14 7.15 -0.59
CA ALA A 66 -0.21 6.59 -1.93
C ALA A 66 0.43 5.20 -1.97
N LEU A 67 0.01 4.39 -2.94
CA LEU A 67 0.57 3.07 -3.22
C LEU A 67 1.17 3.05 -4.60
N ILE A 68 2.34 2.40 -4.74
CA ILE A 68 2.98 2.07 -6.01
C ILE A 68 2.96 0.56 -6.16
N ILE A 69 2.25 0.06 -7.17
CA ILE A 69 1.83 -1.34 -7.29
C ILE A 69 2.20 -1.86 -8.67
N PRO A 70 2.88 -3.03 -8.81
CA PRO A 70 3.11 -3.64 -10.12
C PRO A 70 1.84 -4.33 -10.63
N ASP A 71 1.67 -4.37 -11.97
CA ASP A 71 0.64 -5.19 -12.63
C ASP A 71 0.87 -6.69 -12.38
N ALA A 72 2.15 -7.09 -12.36
CA ALA A 72 2.54 -8.46 -12.10
C ALA A 72 2.36 -8.82 -10.63
N HIS A 73 1.69 -9.96 -10.36
CA HIS A 73 1.53 -10.46 -9.00
C HIS A 73 2.88 -10.96 -8.45
N GLN A 74 3.50 -10.18 -7.59
CA GLN A 74 4.78 -10.47 -6.95
C GLN A 74 4.65 -10.31 -5.43
N ILE A 75 5.38 -11.13 -4.67
CA ILE A 75 5.32 -11.13 -3.19
C ILE A 75 6.68 -10.93 -2.54
N ASN A 76 7.78 -11.08 -3.29
CA ASN A 76 9.14 -11.01 -2.76
C ASN A 76 9.95 -9.89 -3.39
N LEU A 77 10.71 -9.19 -2.56
CA LEU A 77 11.67 -8.17 -3.00
C LEU A 77 12.72 -8.74 -3.97
N THR A 78 13.08 -10.02 -3.81
CA THR A 78 14.11 -10.69 -4.62
C THR A 78 13.72 -10.85 -6.08
N THR A 79 12.46 -10.67 -6.45
CA THR A 79 12.00 -10.74 -7.85
C THR A 79 12.10 -9.40 -8.58
N LEU A 80 12.36 -8.30 -7.87
CA LEU A 80 12.45 -6.97 -8.47
C LEU A 80 13.79 -6.76 -9.17
N SER A 81 13.70 -6.27 -10.39
CA SER A 81 14.85 -5.86 -11.18
C SER A 81 15.27 -4.41 -10.89
N SER A 82 16.39 -3.98 -11.43
CA SER A 82 16.80 -2.56 -11.40
C SER A 82 15.82 -1.65 -12.15
N VAL A 83 15.17 -2.17 -13.21
CA VAL A 83 14.14 -1.42 -13.96
C VAL A 83 12.89 -1.21 -13.10
N ASP A 84 12.48 -2.23 -12.33
CA ASP A 84 11.37 -2.10 -11.38
C ASP A 84 11.65 -1.03 -10.34
N MET A 85 12.83 -1.06 -9.72
CA MET A 85 13.23 -0.09 -8.71
C MET A 85 13.33 1.33 -9.28
N GLU A 86 13.79 1.48 -10.51
CA GLU A 86 13.80 2.79 -11.20
C GLU A 86 12.37 3.28 -11.47
N SER A 87 11.47 2.40 -11.89
CA SER A 87 10.05 2.74 -12.10
C SER A 87 9.39 3.21 -10.81
N VAL A 88 9.65 2.54 -9.69
CA VAL A 88 9.19 2.94 -8.36
C VAL A 88 9.76 4.31 -7.98
N ARG A 89 11.06 4.54 -8.19
CA ARG A 89 11.71 5.83 -7.93
C ARG A 89 11.06 6.97 -8.73
N LEU A 90 10.84 6.77 -10.01
CA LEU A 90 10.22 7.78 -10.89
C LEU A 90 8.77 8.08 -10.49
N LEU A 91 7.99 7.06 -10.11
CA LEU A 91 6.63 7.25 -9.60
C LEU A 91 6.63 8.00 -8.26
N ALA A 92 7.60 7.70 -7.38
CA ALA A 92 7.75 8.43 -6.11
C ALA A 92 8.10 9.89 -6.34
N ILE A 93 9.01 10.21 -7.27
CA ILE A 93 9.33 11.59 -7.66
C ILE A 93 8.09 12.30 -8.21
N TRP A 94 7.34 11.64 -9.09
CA TRP A 94 6.10 12.21 -9.61
C TRP A 94 5.09 12.51 -8.49
N ALA A 95 4.94 11.60 -7.52
CA ALA A 95 4.04 11.80 -6.38
C ALA A 95 4.49 12.97 -5.49
N ILE A 96 5.81 13.09 -5.24
CA ILE A 96 6.39 14.19 -4.46
C ILE A 96 6.05 15.53 -5.09
N ASP A 97 6.21 15.65 -6.40
CA ASP A 97 5.89 16.87 -7.14
C ASP A 97 4.37 17.12 -7.17
N HIS A 98 3.60 16.11 -7.57
CA HIS A 98 2.15 16.22 -7.75
C HIS A 98 1.39 16.57 -6.46
N PHE A 99 1.79 15.98 -5.33
CA PHE A 99 1.16 16.22 -4.03
C PHE A 99 1.87 17.27 -3.18
N HIS A 100 2.91 17.91 -3.71
CA HIS A 100 3.74 18.90 -3.00
C HIS A 100 4.26 18.38 -1.66
N ILE A 101 4.80 17.13 -1.67
CA ILE A 101 5.30 16.44 -0.49
C ILE A 101 6.61 17.09 -0.04
N LYS A 102 6.63 17.65 1.17
CA LYS A 102 7.84 18.24 1.77
C LYS A 102 8.76 17.18 2.43
N GLY A 103 8.20 16.03 2.82
CA GLY A 103 8.91 14.93 3.45
C GLY A 103 7.96 13.80 3.80
N GLY A 104 8.51 12.62 4.07
CA GLY A 104 7.73 11.42 4.37
C GLY A 104 8.58 10.16 4.29
N ALA A 105 7.95 9.02 4.09
CA ALA A 105 8.62 7.74 3.95
C ALA A 105 8.14 6.97 2.71
N LEU A 106 9.08 6.27 2.07
CA LEU A 106 8.80 5.23 1.08
C LEU A 106 9.10 3.90 1.73
N THR A 107 8.10 3.04 1.89
CA THR A 107 8.21 1.78 2.63
C THR A 107 7.66 0.61 1.81
N LEU A 108 8.19 -0.59 2.05
CA LEU A 108 7.77 -1.84 1.42
C LEU A 108 7.68 -2.95 2.45
N ARG A 109 6.57 -3.70 2.46
CA ARG A 109 6.48 -5.00 3.11
C ARG A 109 6.68 -6.09 2.08
N PHE A 110 7.46 -7.11 2.40
CA PHE A 110 7.76 -8.22 1.49
C PHE A 110 7.79 -9.56 2.21
N GLY A 111 7.66 -10.64 1.44
CA GLY A 111 7.73 -11.99 1.93
C GLY A 111 6.53 -12.43 2.76
N ASP A 112 6.78 -13.29 3.75
CA ASP A 112 5.74 -13.86 4.60
C ASP A 112 5.03 -12.80 5.44
N ALA A 113 3.71 -12.81 5.40
CA ALA A 113 2.86 -11.85 6.10
C ALA A 113 2.95 -11.95 7.63
N HIS A 114 3.32 -13.12 8.18
CA HIS A 114 3.55 -13.28 9.62
C HIS A 114 4.71 -12.40 10.10
N TYR A 115 5.72 -12.20 9.26
CA TYR A 115 6.86 -11.33 9.55
C TYR A 115 6.63 -9.89 9.10
N SER A 116 6.13 -9.70 7.88
CA SER A 116 6.01 -8.37 7.29
C SER A 116 4.82 -7.56 7.81
N GLY A 117 3.77 -8.23 8.27
CA GLY A 117 2.55 -7.57 8.65
C GLY A 117 1.67 -7.12 7.47
N ALA A 118 1.94 -7.59 6.26
CA ALA A 118 1.13 -7.25 5.10
C ALA A 118 -0.27 -7.87 5.17
N SER A 119 -1.31 -7.08 4.91
CA SER A 119 -2.69 -7.59 4.77
C SER A 119 -2.95 -8.17 3.39
N VAL A 120 -2.22 -7.74 2.38
CA VAL A 120 -2.31 -8.25 1.00
C VAL A 120 -0.94 -8.77 0.55
N ARG A 121 -0.91 -9.99 0.03
CA ARG A 121 0.29 -10.65 -0.50
C ARG A 121 0.50 -10.30 -1.97
N HIS A 122 0.76 -9.03 -2.21
CA HIS A 122 1.15 -8.47 -3.49
C HIS A 122 2.05 -7.28 -3.17
N LEU A 123 3.25 -7.22 -3.72
CA LEU A 123 4.18 -6.14 -3.44
C LEU A 123 3.55 -4.78 -3.74
N HIS A 124 3.65 -3.89 -2.79
CA HIS A 124 3.26 -2.50 -2.98
C HIS A 124 4.10 -1.60 -2.07
N PHE A 125 4.67 -0.58 -2.67
CA PHE A 125 5.35 0.46 -1.91
C PHE A 125 4.31 1.45 -1.39
N HIS A 126 4.53 1.94 -0.18
CA HIS A 126 3.75 3.00 0.41
C HIS A 126 4.53 4.29 0.37
N ILE A 127 3.92 5.37 -0.11
CA ILE A 127 4.37 6.74 0.12
C ILE A 127 3.50 7.30 1.22
N ILE A 128 4.10 7.65 2.35
CA ILE A 128 3.40 8.09 3.54
C ILE A 128 3.93 9.45 3.97
N THR A 129 3.04 10.41 4.04
CA THR A 129 3.33 11.75 4.54
C THR A 129 2.37 12.05 5.69
N PRO A 130 2.86 12.45 6.89
CA PRO A 130 2.01 12.82 8.00
C PRO A 130 1.29 14.14 7.76
N GLU A 131 0.18 14.33 8.44
CA GLU A 131 -0.39 15.65 8.65
C GLU A 131 0.61 16.48 9.45
N HIS A 132 0.88 17.68 9.00
CA HIS A 132 1.77 18.62 9.67
C HIS A 132 1.21 20.04 9.56
N ASP A 133 1.01 20.67 10.69
CA ASP A 133 0.67 22.08 10.78
C ASP A 133 1.82 22.82 11.46
N GLU A 134 2.42 23.76 10.74
CA GLU A 134 3.56 24.56 11.23
C GLU A 134 3.20 25.45 12.45
N ASN A 135 1.91 25.60 12.74
CA ASN A 135 1.41 26.39 13.87
C ASN A 135 1.08 25.53 15.11
N ILE A 136 1.28 24.21 15.05
CA ILE A 136 0.98 23.28 16.14
C ILE A 136 2.27 22.58 16.58
N ASP A 137 2.60 22.67 17.86
CA ASP A 137 3.80 22.03 18.43
C ASP A 137 3.68 20.51 18.53
N ASP A 138 2.45 19.96 18.57
CA ASP A 138 2.17 18.53 18.71
C ASP A 138 1.60 17.96 17.42
N ASN A 139 2.47 17.68 16.46
CA ASN A 139 2.09 17.03 15.22
C ASN A 139 1.91 15.52 15.38
N ALA A 140 0.88 14.97 14.75
CA ALA A 140 0.59 13.54 14.81
C ALA A 140 1.68 12.68 14.15
N ILE A 141 1.95 11.52 14.75
CA ILE A 141 2.86 10.51 14.21
C ILE A 141 2.05 9.47 13.45
N VAL A 142 2.50 9.12 12.24
CA VAL A 142 1.97 7.98 11.48
C VAL A 142 2.76 6.73 11.84
N SER A 143 2.05 5.68 12.25
CA SER A 143 2.65 4.39 12.57
C SER A 143 2.58 3.43 11.39
N PHE A 144 3.72 2.83 11.03
CA PHE A 144 3.83 1.77 10.04
C PHE A 144 4.30 0.49 10.74
N ALA A 145 3.34 -0.34 11.17
CA ALA A 145 3.63 -1.55 11.93
C ALA A 145 4.21 -2.66 11.05
N ILE A 146 5.21 -3.38 11.56
CA ILE A 146 5.82 -4.56 10.94
C ILE A 146 5.59 -5.75 11.87
N GLY A 147 5.32 -6.92 11.30
CA GLY A 147 5.08 -8.16 12.02
C GLY A 147 3.63 -8.35 12.45
N LEU A 148 3.37 -9.51 13.08
CA LEU A 148 2.11 -9.87 13.72
C LEU A 148 2.24 -9.77 15.24
N LYS A 149 1.26 -9.14 15.88
CA LYS A 149 1.09 -9.29 17.32
C LYS A 149 0.22 -10.53 17.56
N GLU A 150 0.77 -11.55 18.23
CA GLU A 150 -0.01 -12.71 18.65
C GLU A 150 -1.20 -12.27 19.51
N GLY A 151 -2.38 -12.87 19.26
CA GLY A 151 -3.59 -12.62 20.04
C GLY A 151 -4.58 -11.62 19.48
N ARG A 152 -4.42 -11.15 18.26
CA ARG A 152 -5.43 -10.36 17.51
C ARG A 152 -6.06 -11.15 16.37
N PHE A 153 -6.57 -12.33 16.69
CA PHE A 153 -7.40 -13.11 15.78
C PHE A 153 -8.82 -13.21 16.31
#